data_ee67fc95fd9cd7b149fa8f8e89a86b3a
#
_entry.id   ee67fc95fd9cd7b149fa8f8e89a86b3a
#
_cell.length_a   1.000
_cell.length_b   1.000
_cell.length_c   1.000
_cell.angle_alpha   90.00
_cell.angle_beta   90.00
_cell.angle_gamma   90.00
#
_symmetry.space_group_name_H-M   'P 1'
#
loop_
_entity.id
_entity.type
_entity.pdbx_description
1 polymer ?
#
loop_
_entity_poly.entity_id
_entity_poly.type
_entity_poly.pdbx_seq_one_letter_code
_entity_poly.pdbx_strand_id
1 'polypeptide(L)'
;MTGRKNAMLTTEDRRWLTGEKTYDGQHAKQQRYQRRKDIRERVYNSMLDFSILFEELEEDEWRETLGEVDDAGRQWRDADDDLQAGVRDGLAFLLRSVGIGALIREDGSASGTIPERMVTTAVRRAGHRDGMLVESVSVDIDATDVGVPELLEELEDG
;
A
#
# COMPACT_ATOMS: atom_id res chain seq x y z
N MET A 1 -10.58 -7.28 17.61
CA MET A 1 -9.78 -6.25 16.91
C MET A 1 -9.38 -5.17 17.88
N THR A 2 -8.10 -5.06 18.20
CA THR A 2 -7.55 -3.99 19.04
C THR A 2 -7.70 -2.65 18.31
N GLY A 3 -8.28 -1.66 18.98
CA GLY A 3 -8.46 -0.32 18.41
C GLY A 3 -7.10 0.33 18.17
N ARG A 4 -6.68 0.41 16.90
CA ARG A 4 -5.47 1.16 16.51
C ARG A 4 -5.75 2.65 16.68
N LYS A 5 -5.16 3.27 17.71
CA LYS A 5 -5.24 4.72 17.93
C LYS A 5 -4.41 5.44 16.86
N ASN A 6 -4.84 6.62 16.47
CA ASN A 6 -4.12 7.51 15.53
C ASN A 6 -3.84 6.92 14.13
N ALA A 7 -4.56 5.88 13.72
CA ALA A 7 -4.44 5.33 12.39
C ALA A 7 -5.24 6.14 11.35
N MET A 8 -4.85 6.06 10.08
CA MET A 8 -5.55 6.64 8.93
C MET A 8 -7.05 6.36 8.95
N LEU A 9 -7.45 5.11 9.24
CA LEU A 9 -8.83 4.70 9.37
C LEU A 9 -9.25 4.67 10.85
N THR A 10 -10.40 5.26 11.17
CA THR A 10 -11.02 5.10 12.49
C THR A 10 -11.54 3.68 12.68
N THR A 11 -11.83 3.30 13.92
CA THR A 11 -12.49 2.01 14.22
C THR A 11 -13.81 1.85 13.47
N GLU A 12 -14.60 2.92 13.37
CA GLU A 12 -15.87 2.94 12.65
C GLU A 12 -15.70 2.78 11.13
N ASP A 13 -14.64 3.37 10.56
CA ASP A 13 -14.33 3.19 9.13
C ASP A 13 -13.99 1.73 8.83
N ARG A 14 -13.14 1.12 9.66
CA ARG A 14 -12.78 -0.31 9.52
C ARG A 14 -14.03 -1.20 9.59
N ARG A 15 -14.86 -1.04 10.61
CA ARG A 15 -16.10 -1.82 10.76
C ARG A 15 -17.05 -1.67 9.56
N TRP A 16 -17.12 -0.48 8.99
CA TRP A 16 -17.94 -0.25 7.82
C TRP A 16 -17.35 -0.89 6.56
N LEU A 17 -16.04 -0.77 6.33
CA LEU A 17 -15.35 -1.37 5.17
C LEU A 17 -15.36 -2.90 5.20
N THR A 18 -15.25 -3.50 6.40
CA THR A 18 -15.32 -4.97 6.58
C THR A 18 -16.75 -5.53 6.60
N GLY A 19 -17.77 -4.68 6.50
CA GLY A 19 -19.16 -5.11 6.55
C GLY A 19 -19.71 -5.39 7.96
N GLU A 20 -18.91 -5.23 9.02
CA GLU A 20 -19.35 -5.38 10.41
C GLU A 20 -20.38 -4.31 10.81
N LYS A 21 -20.41 -3.19 10.11
CA LYS A 21 -21.36 -2.10 10.29
C LYS A 21 -22.02 -1.73 8.98
N THR A 22 -23.33 -1.75 8.97
CA THR A 22 -24.17 -1.31 7.85
C THR A 22 -24.93 -0.05 8.22
N TYR A 23 -25.38 0.68 7.22
CA TYR A 23 -26.29 1.82 7.38
C TYR A 23 -27.61 1.48 6.71
N ASP A 24 -28.67 1.44 7.51
CA ASP A 24 -30.02 1.09 7.09
C ASP A 24 -31.00 2.24 7.38
N GLY A 25 -32.19 2.19 6.77
CA GLY A 25 -33.23 3.18 6.97
C GLY A 25 -33.15 4.40 6.04
N GLN A 26 -33.97 5.41 6.35
CA GLN A 26 -34.26 6.56 5.48
C GLN A 26 -33.02 7.37 5.09
N HIS A 27 -32.01 7.48 5.94
CA HIS A 27 -30.79 8.26 5.72
C HIS A 27 -29.57 7.42 5.34
N ALA A 28 -29.74 6.12 5.11
CA ALA A 28 -28.63 5.20 4.82
C ALA A 28 -27.78 5.61 3.64
N LYS A 29 -28.39 6.09 2.55
CA LYS A 29 -27.67 6.55 1.34
C LYS A 29 -26.77 7.75 1.66
N GLN A 30 -27.25 8.72 2.41
CA GLN A 30 -26.49 9.90 2.81
C GLN A 30 -25.35 9.55 3.77
N GLN A 31 -25.61 8.67 4.75
CA GLN A 31 -24.59 8.20 5.70
C GLN A 31 -23.47 7.44 4.98
N ARG A 32 -23.80 6.54 4.04
CA ARG A 32 -22.80 5.84 3.22
C ARG A 32 -21.99 6.79 2.36
N TYR A 33 -22.63 7.79 1.74
CA TYR A 33 -21.94 8.80 0.96
C TYR A 33 -20.96 9.62 1.81
N GLN A 34 -21.42 10.11 2.98
CA GLN A 34 -20.57 10.87 3.88
C GLN A 34 -19.40 10.04 4.39
N ARG A 35 -19.64 8.78 4.78
CA ARG A 35 -18.55 7.87 5.22
C ARG A 35 -17.49 7.67 4.14
N ARG A 36 -17.90 7.44 2.89
CA ARG A 36 -16.96 7.33 1.77
C ARG A 36 -16.14 8.60 1.55
N LYS A 37 -16.79 9.76 1.69
CA LYS A 37 -16.10 11.04 1.58
C LYS A 37 -15.04 11.19 2.66
N ASP A 38 -15.40 10.95 3.91
CA ASP A 38 -14.51 11.06 5.06
C ASP A 38 -13.29 10.11 4.94
N ILE A 39 -13.53 8.87 4.50
CA ILE A 39 -12.43 7.90 4.26
C ILE A 39 -11.50 8.39 3.16
N ARG A 40 -12.03 8.85 2.03
CA ARG A 40 -11.19 9.38 0.94
C ARG A 40 -10.35 10.58 1.37
N GLU A 41 -10.91 11.48 2.16
CA GLU A 41 -10.20 12.64 2.67
C GLU A 41 -9.06 12.23 3.61
N ARG A 42 -9.28 11.26 4.51
CA ARG A 42 -8.22 10.73 5.38
C ARG A 42 -7.12 10.02 4.58
N VAL A 43 -7.49 9.19 3.61
CA VAL A 43 -6.51 8.53 2.72
C VAL A 43 -5.69 9.58 1.99
N TYR A 44 -6.32 10.59 1.40
CA TYR A 44 -5.63 11.67 0.70
C TYR A 44 -4.64 12.40 1.61
N ASN A 45 -5.08 12.84 2.77
CA ASN A 45 -4.22 13.55 3.72
C ASN A 45 -3.05 12.68 4.19
N SER A 46 -3.30 11.39 4.49
CA SER A 46 -2.23 10.47 4.89
C SER A 46 -1.22 10.20 3.78
N MET A 47 -1.64 10.23 2.50
CA MET A 47 -0.68 10.14 1.38
C MET A 47 0.22 11.38 1.30
N LEU A 48 -0.30 12.56 1.62
CA LEU A 48 0.52 13.79 1.69
C LEU A 48 1.54 13.73 2.84
N ASP A 49 1.16 13.13 3.98
CA ASP A 49 2.04 12.99 5.14
C ASP A 49 3.27 12.11 4.83
N PHE A 50 3.20 11.16 3.89
CA PHE A 50 4.36 10.37 3.49
C PHE A 50 5.52 11.22 2.95
N SER A 51 5.24 12.36 2.32
CA SER A 51 6.30 13.28 1.87
C SER A 51 7.06 13.86 3.06
N ILE A 52 6.33 14.24 4.11
CA ILE A 52 6.90 14.78 5.34
C ILE A 52 7.70 13.70 6.07
N LEU A 53 7.10 12.51 6.24
CA LEU A 53 7.79 11.38 6.88
C LEU A 53 9.09 11.02 6.16
N PHE A 54 9.07 11.01 4.83
CA PHE A 54 10.25 10.70 4.03
C PHE A 54 11.38 11.74 4.18
N GLU A 55 11.05 13.00 4.29
CA GLU A 55 12.03 14.08 4.35
C GLU A 55 12.51 14.39 5.80
N GLU A 56 11.62 14.26 6.79
CA GLU A 56 11.83 14.82 8.13
C GLU A 56 11.98 13.75 9.23
N LEU A 57 11.48 12.51 9.04
CA LEU A 57 11.59 11.47 10.07
C LEU A 57 13.04 10.98 10.16
N GLU A 58 13.59 11.03 11.34
CA GLU A 58 14.95 10.57 11.60
C GLU A 58 15.11 9.06 11.48
N GLU A 59 16.32 8.61 11.17
CA GLU A 59 16.60 7.20 10.86
C GLU A 59 16.33 6.25 12.05
N ASP A 60 16.64 6.66 13.25
CA ASP A 60 16.35 5.90 14.47
C ASP A 60 14.85 5.78 14.73
N GLU A 61 14.06 6.81 14.48
CA GLU A 61 12.61 6.80 14.68
C GLU A 61 11.90 5.84 13.70
N TRP A 62 12.28 5.85 12.41
CA TRP A 62 11.67 4.90 11.49
C TRP A 62 12.16 3.46 11.72
N ARG A 63 13.39 3.24 12.20
CA ARG A 63 13.88 1.92 12.63
C ARG A 63 13.12 1.38 13.84
N GLU A 64 12.88 2.21 14.85
CA GLU A 64 12.03 1.81 15.98
C GLU A 64 10.61 1.42 15.54
N THR A 65 10.09 2.04 14.49
CA THR A 65 8.74 1.79 14.00
C THR A 65 8.66 0.58 13.07
N LEU A 66 9.56 0.50 12.08
CA LEU A 66 9.50 -0.46 10.99
C LEU A 66 10.42 -1.66 11.19
N GLY A 67 11.32 -1.61 12.18
CA GLY A 67 12.37 -2.60 12.39
C GLY A 67 13.59 -2.36 11.50
N GLU A 68 14.60 -3.21 11.67
CA GLU A 68 15.82 -3.15 10.88
C GLU A 68 15.80 -4.15 9.74
N VAL A 69 16.39 -3.74 8.62
CA VAL A 69 16.62 -4.61 7.48
C VAL A 69 18.08 -5.08 7.51
N ASP A 70 18.28 -6.38 7.51
CA ASP A 70 19.57 -7.05 7.67
C ASP A 70 19.90 -7.93 6.45
N ASP A 71 21.09 -8.52 6.44
CA ASP A 71 21.55 -9.42 5.40
C ASP A 71 21.37 -8.87 3.97
N ALA A 72 21.81 -7.63 3.77
CA ALA A 72 21.70 -6.92 2.48
C ALA A 72 20.24 -6.88 1.95
N GLY A 73 19.30 -6.64 2.82
CA GLY A 73 17.88 -6.49 2.47
C GLY A 73 17.08 -7.80 2.44
N ARG A 74 17.67 -8.93 2.89
CA ARG A 74 17.00 -10.22 2.84
C ARG A 74 16.18 -10.57 4.07
N GLN A 75 16.47 -9.94 5.21
CA GLN A 75 15.80 -10.22 6.48
C GLN A 75 15.30 -8.94 7.12
N TRP A 76 14.08 -8.98 7.57
CA TRP A 76 13.49 -7.91 8.36
C TRP A 76 13.51 -8.31 9.83
N ARG A 77 14.33 -7.63 10.64
CA ARG A 77 14.52 -7.91 12.06
C ARG A 77 13.59 -7.01 12.87
N ASP A 78 13.06 -7.55 13.96
CA ASP A 78 12.25 -6.85 14.96
C ASP A 78 10.94 -6.20 14.45
N ALA A 79 10.57 -6.40 13.20
CA ALA A 79 9.25 -6.03 12.70
C ALA A 79 8.22 -7.12 12.99
N ASP A 80 7.05 -6.74 13.48
CA ASP A 80 5.97 -7.70 13.68
C ASP A 80 5.30 -8.13 12.35
N ASP A 81 4.67 -9.29 12.35
CA ASP A 81 4.04 -9.87 11.15
C ASP A 81 2.89 -8.98 10.63
N ASP A 82 2.12 -8.34 11.52
CA ASP A 82 1.04 -7.44 11.16
C ASP A 82 1.57 -6.17 10.46
N LEU A 83 2.72 -5.67 10.91
CA LEU A 83 3.37 -4.51 10.29
C LEU A 83 3.91 -4.87 8.90
N GLN A 84 4.61 -6.01 8.78
CA GLN A 84 5.12 -6.49 7.48
C GLN A 84 3.99 -6.68 6.47
N ALA A 85 2.89 -7.32 6.89
CA ALA A 85 1.69 -7.45 6.08
C ALA A 85 1.12 -6.07 5.71
N GLY A 86 1.04 -5.14 6.66
CA GLY A 86 0.56 -3.78 6.42
C GLY A 86 1.38 -2.99 5.41
N VAL A 87 2.71 -3.12 5.44
CA VAL A 87 3.61 -2.48 4.45
C VAL A 87 3.39 -3.07 3.06
N ARG A 88 3.36 -4.41 2.95
CA ARG A 88 3.08 -5.10 1.67
C ARG A 88 1.72 -4.70 1.09
N ASP A 89 0.68 -4.71 1.91
CA ASP A 89 -0.68 -4.36 1.48
C ASP A 89 -0.79 -2.87 1.11
N GLY A 90 -0.05 -2.00 1.82
CA GLY A 90 0.06 -0.59 1.48
C GLY A 90 0.69 -0.37 0.11
N LEU A 91 1.79 -1.07 -0.18
CA LEU A 91 2.43 -1.03 -1.51
C LEU A 91 1.49 -1.58 -2.60
N ALA A 92 0.83 -2.71 -2.36
CA ALA A 92 -0.14 -3.30 -3.28
C ALA A 92 -1.32 -2.33 -3.55
N PHE A 93 -1.84 -1.66 -2.51
CA PHE A 93 -2.88 -0.64 -2.64
C PHE A 93 -2.42 0.52 -3.53
N LEU A 94 -1.20 1.03 -3.33
CA LEU A 94 -0.64 2.12 -4.12
C LEU A 94 -0.48 1.72 -5.59
N LEU A 95 0.14 0.56 -5.86
CA LEU A 95 0.33 0.04 -7.22
C LEU A 95 -1.01 -0.17 -7.93
N ARG A 96 -2.00 -0.76 -7.24
CA ARG A 96 -3.35 -0.94 -7.78
C ARG A 96 -4.01 0.41 -8.11
N SER A 97 -3.83 1.41 -7.26
CA SER A 97 -4.43 2.75 -7.42
C SER A 97 -3.89 3.49 -8.64
N VAL A 98 -2.66 3.19 -9.08
CA VAL A 98 -2.04 3.81 -10.26
C VAL A 98 -2.14 2.94 -11.52
N GLY A 99 -2.94 1.87 -11.49
CA GLY A 99 -3.33 1.12 -12.68
C GLY A 99 -2.45 -0.07 -13.04
N ILE A 100 -1.70 -0.66 -12.07
CA ILE A 100 -0.91 -1.87 -12.33
C ILE A 100 -1.76 -3.00 -12.95
N GLY A 101 -3.02 -3.15 -12.56
CA GLY A 101 -3.91 -4.16 -13.09
C GLY A 101 -4.31 -3.95 -14.56
N ALA A 102 -4.28 -2.72 -15.07
CA ALA A 102 -4.49 -2.46 -16.49
C ALA A 102 -3.25 -2.87 -17.29
N LEU A 103 -2.07 -2.56 -16.80
CA LEU A 103 -0.80 -2.95 -17.37
C LEU A 103 -0.67 -4.48 -17.52
N ILE A 104 -1.01 -5.22 -16.47
CA ILE A 104 -1.00 -6.68 -16.46
C ILE A 104 -1.91 -7.26 -17.56
N ARG A 105 -3.07 -6.64 -17.83
CA ARG A 105 -4.04 -7.13 -18.83
C ARG A 105 -3.67 -6.80 -20.27
N GLU A 106 -2.94 -5.72 -20.50
CA GLU A 106 -2.73 -5.22 -21.86
C GLU A 106 -1.54 -5.84 -22.58
N ASP A 107 -0.40 -6.10 -21.96
CA ASP A 107 0.75 -6.74 -22.64
C ASP A 107 1.90 -7.12 -21.71
N GLY A 108 1.77 -6.92 -20.41
CA GLY A 108 2.83 -7.20 -19.44
C GLY A 108 4.01 -6.22 -19.47
N SER A 109 4.12 -5.34 -20.48
CA SER A 109 5.22 -4.36 -20.54
C SER A 109 4.98 -3.17 -19.63
N ALA A 110 5.83 -3.00 -18.63
CA ALA A 110 5.78 -1.86 -17.72
C ALA A 110 6.35 -0.57 -18.32
N SER A 111 7.04 -0.63 -19.43
CA SER A 111 7.82 0.48 -20.01
C SER A 111 6.94 1.70 -20.33
N GLY A 112 7.32 2.85 -19.77
CA GLY A 112 6.63 4.12 -19.96
C GLY A 112 5.32 4.30 -19.19
N THR A 113 4.93 3.33 -18.37
CA THR A 113 3.70 3.37 -17.58
C THR A 113 3.83 4.21 -16.30
N ILE A 114 2.69 4.59 -15.70
CA ILE A 114 2.69 5.29 -14.40
C ILE A 114 3.29 4.42 -13.30
N PRO A 115 2.92 3.13 -13.14
CA PRO A 115 3.53 2.26 -12.14
C PRO A 115 5.05 2.17 -12.25
N GLU A 116 5.61 1.97 -13.44
CA GLU A 116 7.05 1.93 -13.66
C GLU A 116 7.73 3.23 -13.24
N ARG A 117 7.20 4.38 -13.69
CA ARG A 117 7.76 5.68 -13.33
C ARG A 117 7.70 5.95 -11.83
N MET A 118 6.63 5.53 -11.15
CA MET A 118 6.50 5.68 -9.70
C MET A 118 7.51 4.82 -8.95
N VAL A 119 7.64 3.55 -9.31
CA VAL A 119 8.63 2.63 -8.69
C VAL A 119 10.04 3.14 -8.94
N THR A 120 10.38 3.48 -10.18
CA THR A 120 11.68 4.02 -10.55
C THR A 120 12.03 5.29 -9.78
N THR A 121 11.07 6.22 -9.66
CA THR A 121 11.28 7.47 -8.91
C THR A 121 11.42 7.20 -7.42
N ALA A 122 10.61 6.32 -6.85
CA ALA A 122 10.68 5.96 -5.43
C ALA A 122 12.05 5.34 -5.08
N VAL A 123 12.52 4.37 -5.87
CA VAL A 123 13.83 3.73 -5.67
C VAL A 123 14.97 4.74 -5.78
N ARG A 124 14.94 5.63 -6.79
CA ARG A 124 15.95 6.68 -6.93
C ARG A 124 15.96 7.68 -5.77
N ARG A 125 14.77 8.09 -5.30
CA ARG A 125 14.66 8.98 -4.13
C ARG A 125 15.20 8.32 -2.87
N ALA A 126 14.84 7.06 -2.62
CA ALA A 126 15.36 6.30 -1.48
C ALA A 126 16.89 6.18 -1.54
N GLY A 127 17.44 5.71 -2.66
CA GLY A 127 18.88 5.62 -2.83
C GLY A 127 19.61 6.97 -2.67
N HIS A 128 19.03 8.05 -3.20
CA HIS A 128 19.62 9.39 -3.03
C HIS A 128 19.63 9.86 -1.56
N ARG A 129 18.59 9.53 -0.81
CA ARG A 129 18.53 9.81 0.64
C ARG A 129 19.66 9.10 1.39
N ASP A 130 19.99 7.88 0.97
CA ASP A 130 21.09 7.08 1.53
C ASP A 130 22.47 7.40 0.90
N GLY A 131 22.58 8.48 0.17
CA GLY A 131 23.84 8.93 -0.48
C GLY A 131 24.24 8.11 -1.70
N MET A 132 23.32 7.33 -2.29
CA MET A 132 23.58 6.49 -3.45
C MET A 132 23.07 7.12 -4.75
N LEU A 133 23.80 6.93 -5.84
CA LEU A 133 23.33 7.21 -7.20
C LEU A 133 22.78 5.93 -7.84
N VAL A 134 21.45 5.83 -7.98
CA VAL A 134 20.82 4.74 -8.69
C VAL A 134 20.82 5.03 -10.18
N GLU A 135 21.69 4.35 -10.93
CA GLU A 135 21.87 4.57 -12.36
C GLU A 135 20.71 4.03 -13.19
N SER A 136 20.20 2.83 -12.87
CA SER A 136 19.08 2.20 -13.58
C SER A 136 18.13 1.48 -12.62
N VAL A 137 16.85 1.47 -12.96
CA VAL A 137 15.81 0.65 -12.34
C VAL A 137 15.04 -0.02 -13.47
N SER A 138 14.87 -1.33 -13.39
CA SER A 138 14.08 -2.14 -14.32
C SER A 138 12.89 -2.74 -13.57
N VAL A 139 11.72 -2.72 -14.17
CA VAL A 139 10.48 -3.31 -13.63
C VAL A 139 9.90 -4.22 -14.71
N ASP A 140 10.04 -5.52 -14.51
CA ASP A 140 9.50 -6.54 -15.40
C ASP A 140 8.37 -7.29 -14.67
N ILE A 141 7.24 -7.47 -15.34
CA ILE A 141 6.07 -8.14 -14.78
C ILE A 141 5.53 -9.11 -15.83
N ASP A 142 5.67 -10.40 -15.57
CA ASP A 142 5.00 -11.45 -16.32
C ASP A 142 3.71 -11.84 -15.60
N ALA A 143 2.59 -11.80 -16.31
CA ALA A 143 1.30 -12.14 -15.75
C ALA A 143 0.46 -12.92 -16.75
N THR A 144 -0.30 -13.90 -16.25
CA THR A 144 -1.28 -14.67 -17.00
C THR A 144 -2.67 -14.32 -16.48
N ASP A 145 -3.62 -14.11 -17.40
CA ASP A 145 -5.02 -13.93 -17.01
C ASP A 145 -5.60 -15.29 -16.61
N VAL A 146 -5.77 -15.48 -15.33
CA VAL A 146 -6.41 -16.68 -14.74
C VAL A 146 -7.86 -16.36 -14.38
N GLY A 147 -8.79 -17.26 -14.71
CA GLY A 147 -10.19 -17.11 -14.33
C GLY A 147 -10.34 -17.07 -12.80
N VAL A 148 -11.39 -16.41 -12.33
CA VAL A 148 -11.66 -16.29 -10.87
C VAL A 148 -11.71 -17.63 -10.12
N PRO A 149 -12.20 -18.75 -10.71
CA PRO A 149 -12.15 -20.07 -10.08
C PRO A 149 -10.73 -20.57 -9.83
N GLU A 150 -9.82 -20.38 -10.79
CA GLU A 150 -8.42 -20.83 -10.71
C GLU A 150 -7.63 -20.04 -9.66
N LEU A 151 -7.92 -18.74 -9.51
CA LEU A 151 -7.36 -17.90 -8.45
C LEU A 151 -7.77 -18.34 -7.04
N LEU A 152 -8.97 -18.87 -6.87
CA LEU A 152 -9.46 -19.33 -5.57
C LEU A 152 -8.82 -20.65 -5.16
N GLU A 153 -8.53 -21.54 -6.11
CA GLU A 153 -7.82 -22.81 -5.85
C GLU A 153 -6.36 -22.57 -5.43
N GLU A 154 -5.65 -21.63 -6.07
CA GLU A 154 -4.26 -21.28 -5.71
C GLU A 154 -4.14 -20.61 -4.34
N LEU A 155 -5.16 -19.88 -3.89
CA LEU A 155 -5.18 -19.23 -2.57
C LEU A 155 -5.50 -20.19 -1.42
N GLU A 156 -6.13 -21.35 -1.71
CA GLU A 156 -6.44 -22.38 -0.72
C GLU A 156 -5.26 -23.35 -0.50
N ASP A 157 -4.33 -23.46 -1.46
CA ASP A 157 -3.17 -24.37 -1.41
C ASP A 157 -1.88 -23.70 -0.87
N GLY A 158 -1.89 -22.41 -0.51
CA GLY A 158 -0.73 -21.64 -0.02
C GLY A 158 -0.88 -21.22 1.43
#